data_584daeae4b519484619f7f2df61e037e
#
_entry.id   584daeae4b519484619f7f2df61e037e
#
_cell.length_a   1.000
_cell.length_b   1.000
_cell.length_c   1.000
_cell.angle_alpha   90.00
_cell.angle_beta   90.00
_cell.angle_gamma   90.00
#
_symmetry.space_group_name_H-M   'P 1'
#
loop_
_entity.id
_entity.type
_entity.pdbx_description
1 polymer ?
#
loop_
_entity_poly.entity_id
_entity_poly.type
_entity_poly.pdbx_seq_one_letter_code
_entity_poly.pdbx_strand_id
1 'polypeptide(L)'
;MPALFEPLKLRSLELPHRGWVSPMCQYSCDPDAGPGVPNDWHLMHLGSFAAGGAALILTEAAAVNPEGRISPRDAGIWNDDQVQAWRRITTFVHQHGTGGARIGVQLAHAGRKASTFWPFSGRRGTVPEAEGGWSTVGPSALAFEGYDVPAAMTGNQIQAVIADFATAAARAVDAGFDTVEIHGAHGYLLHQFQSPLSNTRDDEWGGDEKRRNRLMLAVIDAVRAAIPDSMPLLLRISASDWAPGGIGLPESVRLAREAAEHGVDLIDVSSGGAVAHQEITVGPGYQTGFAAAIREEAGVPTGTVGLLTSAGQAEHAVATGQADAVLIARAALRDPHWWLRAAFELGHDLPWVPQYDRAIPRRSF
;
A
#
# COMPACT_ATOMS: atom_id res chain seq x y z
N MET A 1 -5.08 -14.48 24.96
CA MET A 1 -4.75 -14.52 23.51
C MET A 1 -3.73 -13.44 23.26
N PRO A 2 -2.67 -13.68 22.47
CA PRO A 2 -1.75 -12.61 22.11
C PRO A 2 -2.49 -11.50 21.35
N ALA A 3 -2.12 -10.24 21.60
CA ALA A 3 -2.79 -9.08 21.02
C ALA A 3 -2.73 -9.07 19.47
N LEU A 4 -1.62 -9.57 18.90
CA LEU A 4 -1.46 -9.73 17.45
C LEU A 4 -2.58 -10.60 16.83
N PHE A 5 -3.09 -11.59 17.56
CA PHE A 5 -4.10 -12.53 17.10
C PHE A 5 -5.52 -12.21 17.58
N GLU A 6 -5.73 -11.03 18.17
CA GLU A 6 -7.07 -10.51 18.41
C GLU A 6 -7.70 -9.97 17.12
N PRO A 7 -9.01 -10.13 16.93
CA PRO A 7 -9.68 -9.61 15.76
C PRO A 7 -9.62 -8.08 15.69
N LEU A 8 -9.68 -7.55 14.48
CA LEU A 8 -9.81 -6.12 14.21
C LEU A 8 -11.00 -5.88 13.29
N LYS A 9 -11.88 -4.95 13.67
CA LYS A 9 -13.02 -4.56 12.86
C LYS A 9 -12.83 -3.16 12.31
N LEU A 10 -12.92 -3.02 10.99
CA LEU A 10 -12.95 -1.74 10.28
C LEU A 10 -14.27 -1.67 9.50
N ARG A 11 -15.15 -0.75 9.85
CA ARG A 11 -16.54 -0.70 9.34
C ARG A 11 -17.23 -2.07 9.46
N SER A 12 -17.63 -2.68 8.33
CA SER A 12 -18.24 -4.00 8.31
C SER A 12 -17.25 -5.15 8.10
N LEU A 13 -15.98 -4.83 7.80
CA LEU A 13 -14.94 -5.83 7.59
C LEU A 13 -14.40 -6.32 8.93
N GLU A 14 -14.56 -7.60 9.18
CA GLU A 14 -13.97 -8.29 10.32
C GLU A 14 -12.71 -9.04 9.85
N LEU A 15 -11.58 -8.67 10.43
CA LEU A 15 -10.27 -9.28 10.20
C LEU A 15 -9.98 -10.22 11.37
N PRO A 16 -9.60 -11.49 11.11
CA PRO A 16 -9.42 -12.49 12.16
C PRO A 16 -8.28 -12.15 13.13
N HIS A 17 -7.32 -11.38 12.69
CA HIS A 17 -6.21 -10.90 13.51
C HIS A 17 -5.52 -9.66 12.88
N ARG A 18 -4.51 -9.12 13.57
CA ARG A 18 -3.83 -7.85 13.27
C ARG A 18 -2.54 -7.99 12.46
N GLY A 19 -2.21 -9.19 12.01
CA GLY A 19 -1.01 -9.46 11.19
C GLY A 19 -1.35 -9.53 9.70
N TRP A 20 -0.85 -8.57 8.90
CA TRP A 20 -1.21 -8.38 7.51
C TRP A 20 0.00 -8.49 6.57
N VAL A 21 -0.25 -8.69 5.29
CA VAL A 21 0.76 -8.57 4.23
C VAL A 21 0.85 -7.11 3.80
N SER A 22 2.06 -6.54 3.85
CA SER A 22 2.32 -5.21 3.30
C SER A 22 2.32 -5.22 1.77
N PRO A 23 1.87 -4.16 1.09
CA PRO A 23 2.00 -4.02 -0.36
C PRO A 23 3.44 -4.14 -0.85
N MET A 24 3.68 -5.01 -1.83
CA MET A 24 5.03 -5.27 -2.38
C MET A 24 4.97 -5.49 -3.89
N CYS A 25 5.50 -4.55 -4.67
CA CYS A 25 5.52 -4.65 -6.13
C CYS A 25 6.29 -5.88 -6.60
N GLN A 26 5.70 -6.64 -7.52
CA GLN A 26 6.20 -7.88 -8.07
C GLN A 26 6.83 -7.72 -9.46
N TYR A 27 6.43 -6.66 -10.18
CA TYR A 27 6.93 -6.38 -11.54
C TYR A 27 6.80 -7.58 -12.47
N SER A 28 5.67 -8.27 -12.42
CA SER A 28 5.48 -9.59 -13.05
C SER A 28 4.34 -9.66 -14.06
N CYS A 29 3.70 -8.53 -14.37
CA CYS A 29 2.79 -8.45 -15.51
C CYS A 29 3.59 -8.56 -16.83
N ASP A 30 2.99 -9.21 -17.82
CA ASP A 30 3.55 -9.30 -19.14
C ASP A 30 3.07 -8.12 -20.00
N PRO A 31 3.95 -7.18 -20.37
CA PRO A 31 3.55 -6.00 -21.13
C PRO A 31 3.07 -6.35 -22.56
N ASP A 32 3.48 -7.47 -23.11
CA ASP A 32 3.12 -7.89 -24.48
C ASP A 32 1.81 -8.68 -24.52
N ALA A 33 1.51 -9.46 -23.47
CA ALA A 33 0.28 -10.24 -23.38
C ALA A 33 -0.93 -9.44 -22.82
N GLY A 34 -0.68 -8.35 -22.12
CA GLY A 34 -1.71 -7.50 -21.53
C GLY A 34 -1.13 -6.56 -20.47
N PRO A 35 -0.87 -5.29 -20.82
CA PRO A 35 -0.29 -4.35 -19.88
C PRO A 35 -1.10 -4.26 -18.58
N GLY A 36 -0.44 -4.45 -17.44
CA GLY A 36 -1.06 -4.36 -16.13
C GLY A 36 -1.98 -5.52 -15.74
N VAL A 37 -2.12 -6.56 -16.56
CA VAL A 37 -2.97 -7.72 -16.25
C VAL A 37 -2.25 -8.68 -15.30
N PRO A 38 -2.78 -8.90 -14.08
CA PRO A 38 -2.26 -9.91 -13.17
C PRO A 38 -2.36 -11.32 -13.76
N ASN A 39 -1.38 -12.15 -13.46
CA ASN A 39 -1.26 -13.49 -14.02
C ASN A 39 -1.06 -14.58 -12.95
N ASP A 40 -0.63 -15.77 -13.33
CA ASP A 40 -0.43 -16.89 -12.40
C ASP A 40 0.65 -16.63 -11.35
N TRP A 41 1.62 -15.75 -11.61
CA TRP A 41 2.56 -15.32 -10.57
C TRP A 41 1.83 -14.65 -9.41
N HIS A 42 0.92 -13.72 -9.70
CA HIS A 42 0.15 -13.00 -8.69
C HIS A 42 -0.79 -13.93 -7.93
N LEU A 43 -1.42 -14.90 -8.61
CA LEU A 43 -2.24 -15.92 -7.99
C LEU A 43 -1.43 -16.78 -7.00
N MET A 44 -0.27 -17.28 -7.43
CA MET A 44 0.63 -18.07 -6.58
C MET A 44 1.12 -17.23 -5.39
N HIS A 45 1.59 -16.01 -5.64
CA HIS A 45 2.16 -15.12 -4.65
C HIS A 45 1.16 -14.76 -3.54
N LEU A 46 0.01 -14.21 -3.92
CA LEU A 46 -1.03 -13.78 -2.96
C LEU A 46 -1.73 -14.98 -2.33
N GLY A 47 -1.95 -16.06 -3.09
CA GLY A 47 -2.52 -17.31 -2.60
C GLY A 47 -1.65 -18.00 -1.56
N SER A 48 -0.32 -17.90 -1.68
CA SER A 48 0.60 -18.46 -0.68
C SER A 48 0.45 -17.81 0.70
N PHE A 49 0.24 -16.50 0.75
CA PHE A 49 0.00 -15.77 2.01
C PHE A 49 -1.37 -16.11 2.60
N ALA A 50 -2.39 -16.30 1.75
CA ALA A 50 -3.72 -16.70 2.18
C ALA A 50 -3.70 -18.09 2.83
N ALA A 51 -3.01 -19.05 2.22
CA ALA A 51 -2.76 -20.38 2.80
C ALA A 51 -1.83 -20.31 4.03
N GLY A 52 -0.98 -19.30 4.10
CA GLY A 52 -0.03 -19.04 5.18
C GLY A 52 -0.59 -18.36 6.42
N GLY A 53 -1.89 -18.05 6.43
CA GLY A 53 -2.60 -17.54 7.60
C GLY A 53 -2.60 -16.02 7.76
N ALA A 54 -2.31 -15.24 6.71
CA ALA A 54 -2.43 -13.78 6.77
C ALA A 54 -3.90 -13.35 6.94
N ALA A 55 -4.18 -12.37 7.83
CA ALA A 55 -5.54 -11.87 8.03
C ALA A 55 -6.00 -10.96 6.88
N LEU A 56 -5.14 -10.07 6.44
CA LEU A 56 -5.36 -9.18 5.28
C LEU A 56 -4.13 -9.22 4.39
N ILE A 57 -4.36 -9.37 3.09
CA ILE A 57 -3.32 -9.38 2.07
C ILE A 57 -3.52 -8.14 1.22
N LEU A 58 -2.63 -7.14 1.34
CA LEU A 58 -2.62 -6.00 0.44
C LEU A 58 -1.79 -6.34 -0.80
N THR A 59 -2.37 -6.10 -1.97
CA THR A 59 -1.67 -6.35 -3.24
C THR A 59 -0.51 -5.37 -3.42
N GLU A 60 0.34 -5.61 -4.38
CA GLU A 60 1.23 -4.60 -4.92
C GLU A 60 0.45 -3.37 -5.39
N ALA A 61 1.18 -2.27 -5.62
CA ALA A 61 0.62 -1.07 -6.22
C ALA A 61 -0.03 -1.40 -7.57
N ALA A 62 -1.36 -1.26 -7.65
CA ALA A 62 -2.13 -1.39 -8.88
C ALA A 62 -2.36 0.01 -9.46
N ALA A 63 -1.81 0.27 -10.65
CA ALA A 63 -1.92 1.56 -11.28
C ALA A 63 -3.37 1.88 -11.68
N VAL A 64 -3.81 3.12 -11.42
CA VAL A 64 -5.17 3.59 -11.74
C VAL A 64 -5.35 3.99 -13.20
N ASN A 65 -4.26 4.20 -13.92
CA ASN A 65 -4.19 4.42 -15.37
C ASN A 65 -2.85 3.90 -15.93
N PRO A 66 -2.69 3.77 -17.25
CA PRO A 66 -1.47 3.21 -17.84
C PRO A 66 -0.19 3.98 -17.49
N GLU A 67 -0.26 5.29 -17.43
CA GLU A 67 0.88 6.17 -17.15
C GLU A 67 1.28 6.15 -15.66
N GLY A 68 0.36 5.72 -14.79
CA GLY A 68 0.57 5.60 -13.35
C GLY A 68 1.44 4.43 -12.90
N ARG A 69 1.80 3.51 -13.79
CA ARG A 69 2.67 2.38 -13.48
C ARG A 69 4.09 2.84 -13.12
N ILE A 70 4.72 2.16 -12.18
CA ILE A 70 6.16 2.37 -11.87
C ILE A 70 7.00 1.89 -13.05
N SER A 71 6.68 0.72 -13.57
CA SER A 71 7.38 0.09 -14.70
C SER A 71 6.41 -0.50 -15.72
N PRO A 72 6.84 -0.88 -16.93
CA PRO A 72 6.00 -1.59 -17.89
C PRO A 72 5.41 -2.91 -17.36
N ARG A 73 5.97 -3.46 -16.29
CA ARG A 73 5.61 -4.76 -15.71
C ARG A 73 4.72 -4.67 -14.46
N ASP A 74 4.25 -3.48 -14.10
CA ASP A 74 3.38 -3.29 -12.94
C ASP A 74 1.96 -3.74 -13.20
N ALA A 75 1.29 -4.16 -12.13
CA ALA A 75 -0.15 -4.43 -12.15
C ALA A 75 -0.97 -3.14 -12.25
N GLY A 76 -2.18 -3.26 -12.78
CA GLY A 76 -3.14 -2.18 -12.89
C GLY A 76 -4.58 -2.61 -12.62
N ILE A 77 -5.47 -1.61 -12.59
CA ILE A 77 -6.91 -1.83 -12.43
C ILE A 77 -7.72 -0.79 -13.23
N TRP A 78 -7.21 -0.40 -14.39
CA TRP A 78 -7.84 0.63 -15.23
C TRP A 78 -8.72 0.09 -16.36
N ASN A 79 -8.78 -1.24 -16.56
CA ASN A 79 -9.63 -1.86 -17.58
C ASN A 79 -10.28 -3.17 -17.09
N ASP A 80 -11.19 -3.73 -17.90
CA ASP A 80 -11.99 -4.87 -17.53
C ASP A 80 -11.22 -6.20 -17.55
N ASP A 81 -10.18 -6.33 -18.40
CA ASP A 81 -9.33 -7.53 -18.40
C ASP A 81 -8.58 -7.67 -17.08
N GLN A 82 -8.12 -6.55 -16.52
CA GLN A 82 -7.50 -6.51 -15.22
C GLN A 82 -8.48 -6.86 -14.11
N VAL A 83 -9.73 -6.35 -14.18
CA VAL A 83 -10.79 -6.70 -13.23
C VAL A 83 -11.06 -8.21 -13.23
N GLN A 84 -11.14 -8.85 -14.40
CA GLN A 84 -11.36 -10.30 -14.50
C GLN A 84 -10.17 -11.08 -13.92
N ALA A 85 -8.95 -10.65 -14.21
CA ALA A 85 -7.74 -11.27 -13.66
C ALA A 85 -7.68 -11.15 -12.12
N TRP A 86 -7.96 -9.96 -11.57
CA TRP A 86 -8.05 -9.75 -10.12
C TRP A 86 -9.17 -10.56 -9.49
N ARG A 87 -10.35 -10.67 -10.13
CA ARG A 87 -11.47 -11.48 -9.62
C ARG A 87 -11.10 -12.94 -9.44
N ARG A 88 -10.29 -13.50 -10.32
CA ARG A 88 -9.76 -14.86 -10.16
C ARG A 88 -8.94 -14.99 -8.86
N ILE A 89 -8.12 -13.98 -8.54
CA ILE A 89 -7.24 -13.99 -7.38
C ILE A 89 -8.04 -13.76 -6.10
N THR A 90 -8.95 -12.79 -6.04
CA THR A 90 -9.80 -12.53 -4.88
C THR A 90 -10.67 -13.75 -4.55
N THR A 91 -11.25 -14.37 -5.57
CA THR A 91 -12.03 -15.61 -5.42
C THR A 91 -11.18 -16.73 -4.82
N PHE A 92 -9.92 -16.89 -5.31
CA PHE A 92 -9.02 -17.90 -4.76
C PHE A 92 -8.69 -17.64 -3.28
N VAL A 93 -8.38 -16.40 -2.92
CA VAL A 93 -8.09 -16.02 -1.52
C VAL A 93 -9.30 -16.32 -0.62
N HIS A 94 -10.51 -15.95 -1.03
CA HIS A 94 -11.72 -16.18 -0.25
C HIS A 94 -12.06 -17.67 -0.10
N GLN A 95 -11.81 -18.47 -1.13
CA GLN A 95 -12.15 -19.91 -1.12
C GLN A 95 -11.09 -20.77 -0.42
N HIS A 96 -9.82 -20.38 -0.50
CA HIS A 96 -8.68 -21.20 -0.08
C HIS A 96 -7.83 -20.57 1.02
N GLY A 97 -8.09 -19.31 1.37
CA GLY A 97 -7.42 -18.65 2.50
C GLY A 97 -7.87 -19.26 3.83
N THR A 98 -6.94 -19.42 4.75
CA THR A 98 -7.23 -19.97 6.08
C THR A 98 -7.76 -18.89 7.02
N GLY A 99 -8.58 -19.28 7.99
CA GLY A 99 -9.05 -18.40 9.07
C GLY A 99 -9.91 -17.21 8.64
N GLY A 100 -10.41 -17.18 7.39
CA GLY A 100 -11.18 -16.03 6.90
C GLY A 100 -10.30 -14.93 6.34
N ALA A 101 -9.19 -15.28 5.71
CA ALA A 101 -8.28 -14.33 5.04
C ALA A 101 -9.03 -13.35 4.11
N ARG A 102 -8.60 -12.10 4.11
CA ARG A 102 -9.16 -11.00 3.31
C ARG A 102 -8.10 -10.45 2.37
N ILE A 103 -8.54 -9.77 1.31
CA ILE A 103 -7.64 -9.20 0.32
C ILE A 103 -8.05 -7.76 -0.01
N GLY A 104 -7.08 -6.85 0.00
CA GLY A 104 -7.24 -5.45 -0.39
C GLY A 104 -6.33 -5.09 -1.56
N VAL A 105 -6.73 -4.09 -2.34
CA VAL A 105 -5.90 -3.54 -3.43
C VAL A 105 -5.29 -2.21 -3.04
N GLN A 106 -4.01 -2.02 -3.34
CA GLN A 106 -3.37 -0.71 -3.21
C GLN A 106 -3.48 0.04 -4.56
N LEU A 107 -4.26 1.12 -4.60
CA LEU A 107 -4.40 2.01 -5.75
C LEU A 107 -3.27 3.02 -5.80
N ALA A 108 -2.61 3.16 -6.94
CA ALA A 108 -1.40 3.98 -7.06
C ALA A 108 -1.28 4.73 -8.40
N HIS A 109 -0.51 5.80 -8.36
CA HIS A 109 0.03 6.48 -9.53
C HIS A 109 1.46 6.92 -9.21
N ALA A 110 2.44 6.43 -9.99
CA ALA A 110 3.85 6.61 -9.67
C ALA A 110 4.37 8.06 -9.91
N GLY A 111 3.65 8.85 -10.70
CA GLY A 111 4.03 10.24 -10.98
C GLY A 111 5.43 10.34 -11.62
N ARG A 112 6.30 11.20 -11.09
CA ARG A 112 7.68 11.39 -11.60
C ARG A 112 8.61 10.18 -11.43
N LYS A 113 8.14 9.13 -10.72
CA LYS A 113 8.86 7.86 -10.55
C LYS A 113 8.24 6.75 -11.40
N ALA A 114 7.39 7.09 -12.37
CA ALA A 114 6.84 6.18 -13.36
C ALA A 114 7.86 5.88 -14.49
N SER A 115 7.50 4.94 -15.36
CA SER A 115 8.29 4.58 -16.55
C SER A 115 9.74 4.18 -16.24
N THR A 116 9.95 3.43 -15.15
CA THR A 116 11.30 3.04 -14.72
C THR A 116 11.59 1.58 -15.03
N PHE A 117 12.87 1.24 -15.11
CA PHE A 117 13.29 -0.16 -15.14
C PHE A 117 12.93 -0.86 -13.84
N TRP A 118 12.47 -2.11 -13.91
CA TRP A 118 12.15 -2.92 -12.73
C TRP A 118 13.43 -3.45 -12.06
N PRO A 119 13.43 -3.71 -10.74
CA PRO A 119 14.64 -3.96 -9.96
C PRO A 119 15.55 -5.07 -10.45
N PHE A 120 14.99 -6.13 -11.06
CA PHE A 120 15.75 -7.28 -11.56
C PHE A 120 16.02 -7.24 -13.08
N SER A 121 15.80 -6.08 -13.72
CA SER A 121 16.12 -5.88 -15.14
C SER A 121 17.63 -5.78 -15.43
N GLY A 122 18.45 -5.55 -14.41
CA GLY A 122 19.86 -5.22 -14.55
C GLY A 122 20.12 -3.77 -15.00
N ARG A 123 19.06 -2.97 -15.19
CA ARG A 123 19.12 -1.55 -15.64
C ARG A 123 18.51 -0.64 -14.59
N ARG A 124 18.78 0.66 -14.69
CA ARG A 124 18.25 1.70 -13.80
C ARG A 124 17.84 2.93 -14.62
N GLY A 125 17.03 3.80 -13.99
CA GLY A 125 16.56 5.05 -14.61
C GLY A 125 15.25 4.85 -15.37
N THR A 126 14.93 5.81 -16.23
CA THR A 126 13.72 5.82 -17.06
C THR A 126 13.83 4.82 -18.20
N VAL A 127 12.75 4.11 -18.51
CA VAL A 127 12.64 3.26 -19.70
C VAL A 127 12.42 4.17 -20.90
N PRO A 128 13.25 4.09 -21.98
CA PRO A 128 13.03 4.86 -23.19
C PRO A 128 11.70 4.55 -23.87
N GLU A 129 11.06 5.53 -24.52
CA GLU A 129 9.79 5.33 -25.25
C GLU A 129 9.91 4.24 -26.33
N ALA A 130 11.07 4.16 -26.99
CA ALA A 130 11.34 3.11 -27.98
C ALA A 130 11.39 1.69 -27.39
N GLU A 131 11.48 1.56 -26.08
CA GLU A 131 11.48 0.30 -25.33
C GLU A 131 10.20 0.09 -24.51
N GLY A 132 9.14 0.86 -24.79
CA GLY A 132 7.85 0.76 -24.11
C GLY A 132 7.71 1.62 -22.85
N GLY A 133 8.61 2.58 -22.65
CA GLY A 133 8.47 3.64 -21.67
C GLY A 133 7.51 4.74 -22.13
N TRP A 134 7.27 5.71 -21.25
CA TRP A 134 6.38 6.86 -21.52
C TRP A 134 6.84 8.11 -20.77
N SER A 135 6.38 9.27 -21.26
CA SER A 135 6.61 10.56 -20.60
C SER A 135 5.89 10.63 -19.26
N THR A 136 6.59 11.02 -18.20
CA THR A 136 6.06 11.05 -16.83
C THR A 136 5.47 12.41 -16.47
N VAL A 137 4.61 12.43 -15.44
CA VAL A 137 3.98 13.63 -14.89
C VAL A 137 4.28 13.78 -13.40
N GLY A 138 4.16 15.00 -12.89
CA GLY A 138 4.31 15.30 -11.47
C GLY A 138 3.72 16.65 -11.12
N PRO A 139 3.77 17.10 -9.85
CA PRO A 139 3.30 18.44 -9.48
C PRO A 139 4.11 19.54 -10.18
N SER A 140 5.38 19.32 -10.36
CA SER A 140 6.35 20.27 -10.92
C SER A 140 7.35 19.56 -11.83
N ALA A 141 8.02 20.29 -12.73
CA ALA A 141 9.07 19.76 -13.62
C ALA A 141 10.39 19.54 -12.84
N LEU A 142 10.32 18.73 -11.78
CA LEU A 142 11.44 18.36 -10.91
C LEU A 142 11.65 16.85 -10.96
N ALA A 143 12.76 16.41 -11.58
CA ALA A 143 13.11 15.00 -11.64
C ALA A 143 13.36 14.40 -10.25
N PHE A 144 13.04 13.10 -10.07
CA PHE A 144 13.69 12.32 -9.05
C PHE A 144 15.11 11.96 -9.53
N GLU A 145 16.07 11.95 -8.64
CA GLU A 145 17.47 11.71 -9.01
C GLU A 145 17.64 10.41 -9.80
N GLY A 146 18.25 10.52 -10.98
CA GLY A 146 18.49 9.41 -11.91
C GLY A 146 17.31 9.09 -12.85
N TYR A 147 16.23 9.90 -12.83
CA TYR A 147 15.07 9.76 -13.73
C TYR A 147 14.88 11.00 -14.60
N ASP A 148 14.12 10.86 -15.67
CA ASP A 148 13.83 11.98 -16.56
C ASP A 148 12.94 13.04 -15.87
N VAL A 149 13.00 14.27 -16.40
CA VAL A 149 12.19 15.38 -15.88
C VAL A 149 10.72 15.16 -16.25
N PRO A 150 9.81 15.10 -15.27
CA PRO A 150 8.38 14.96 -15.54
C PRO A 150 7.78 16.24 -16.11
N ALA A 151 6.69 16.13 -16.85
CA ALA A 151 5.84 17.28 -17.17
C ALA A 151 5.07 17.72 -15.91
N ALA A 152 5.01 19.04 -15.64
CA ALA A 152 4.15 19.58 -14.61
C ALA A 152 2.68 19.42 -15.01
N MET A 153 1.88 18.80 -14.16
CA MET A 153 0.46 18.53 -14.44
C MET A 153 -0.34 19.81 -14.53
N THR A 154 -1.21 19.89 -15.53
CA THR A 154 -2.28 20.90 -15.63
C THR A 154 -3.42 20.58 -14.67
N GLY A 155 -4.27 21.57 -14.36
CA GLY A 155 -5.47 21.36 -13.53
C GLY A 155 -6.39 20.26 -14.11
N ASN A 156 -6.56 20.19 -15.44
CA ASN A 156 -7.36 19.14 -16.09
C ASN A 156 -6.77 17.73 -15.90
N GLN A 157 -5.45 17.58 -15.97
CA GLN A 157 -4.79 16.29 -15.70
C GLN A 157 -4.93 15.87 -14.24
N ILE A 158 -4.87 16.84 -13.30
CA ILE A 158 -5.13 16.57 -11.88
C ILE A 158 -6.55 16.06 -11.68
N GLN A 159 -7.56 16.72 -12.29
CA GLN A 159 -8.95 16.25 -12.21
C GLN A 159 -9.14 14.87 -12.86
N ALA A 160 -8.47 14.58 -13.96
CA ALA A 160 -8.50 13.26 -14.59
C ALA A 160 -7.95 12.17 -13.65
N VAL A 161 -6.82 12.42 -13.00
CA VAL A 161 -6.25 11.45 -12.03
C VAL A 161 -7.20 11.21 -10.85
N ILE A 162 -7.88 12.23 -10.32
CA ILE A 162 -8.89 12.05 -9.27
C ILE A 162 -9.99 11.10 -9.74
N ALA A 163 -10.48 11.31 -10.97
CA ALA A 163 -11.51 10.44 -11.57
C ALA A 163 -10.98 9.01 -11.84
N ASP A 164 -9.71 8.85 -12.22
CA ASP A 164 -9.06 7.55 -12.42
C ASP A 164 -9.01 6.75 -11.11
N PHE A 165 -8.67 7.37 -9.98
CA PHE A 165 -8.70 6.73 -8.67
C PHE A 165 -10.11 6.27 -8.28
N ALA A 166 -11.13 7.10 -8.50
CA ALA A 166 -12.53 6.73 -8.24
C ALA A 166 -12.98 5.54 -9.11
N THR A 167 -12.64 5.58 -10.40
CA THR A 167 -12.96 4.51 -11.35
C THR A 167 -12.24 3.20 -10.97
N ALA A 168 -10.97 3.28 -10.59
CA ALA A 168 -10.19 2.14 -10.13
C ALA A 168 -10.76 1.55 -8.84
N ALA A 169 -11.24 2.38 -7.92
CA ALA A 169 -11.89 1.94 -6.69
C ALA A 169 -13.21 1.19 -6.96
N ALA A 170 -14.05 1.69 -7.88
CA ALA A 170 -15.26 0.98 -8.30
C ALA A 170 -14.91 -0.39 -8.92
N ARG A 171 -13.88 -0.45 -9.78
CA ARG A 171 -13.38 -1.71 -10.34
C ARG A 171 -12.83 -2.66 -9.29
N ALA A 172 -12.25 -2.15 -8.21
CA ALA A 172 -11.81 -2.99 -7.09
C ALA A 172 -13.00 -3.67 -6.40
N VAL A 173 -14.12 -2.97 -6.22
CA VAL A 173 -15.37 -3.57 -5.73
C VAL A 173 -15.85 -4.67 -6.68
N ASP A 174 -15.87 -4.40 -7.98
CA ASP A 174 -16.28 -5.37 -9.01
C ASP A 174 -15.35 -6.58 -9.06
N ALA A 175 -14.06 -6.40 -8.82
CA ALA A 175 -13.09 -7.49 -8.72
C ALA A 175 -13.20 -8.32 -7.44
N GLY A 176 -14.01 -7.90 -6.46
CA GLY A 176 -14.26 -8.62 -5.22
C GLY A 176 -13.23 -8.40 -4.12
N PHE A 177 -12.53 -7.26 -4.12
CA PHE A 177 -11.67 -6.87 -3.01
C PHE A 177 -12.49 -6.50 -1.76
N ASP A 178 -11.96 -6.81 -0.58
CA ASP A 178 -12.59 -6.52 0.71
C ASP A 178 -12.32 -5.10 1.21
N THR A 179 -11.24 -4.47 0.74
CA THR A 179 -10.82 -3.11 1.09
C THR A 179 -9.97 -2.48 -0.01
N VAL A 180 -9.91 -1.16 0.00
CA VAL A 180 -9.06 -0.36 -0.88
C VAL A 180 -8.06 0.42 -0.03
N GLU A 181 -6.80 0.43 -0.44
CA GLU A 181 -5.77 1.30 0.11
C GLU A 181 -5.33 2.32 -0.94
N ILE A 182 -5.30 3.60 -0.59
CA ILE A 182 -4.73 4.67 -1.42
C ILE A 182 -3.23 4.77 -1.14
N HIS A 183 -2.40 4.69 -2.16
CA HIS A 183 -0.95 4.87 -2.02
C HIS A 183 -0.56 6.35 -2.02
N GLY A 184 -0.50 6.96 -0.84
CA GLY A 184 -0.09 8.34 -0.60
C GLY A 184 1.34 8.49 -0.08
N ALA A 185 2.26 7.55 -0.41
CA ALA A 185 3.59 7.46 0.19
C ALA A 185 4.73 7.33 -0.85
N HIS A 186 5.96 7.18 -0.35
CA HIS A 186 7.17 6.73 -1.05
C HIS A 186 7.59 7.58 -2.26
N GLY A 187 7.22 8.87 -2.28
CA GLY A 187 7.53 9.76 -3.38
C GLY A 187 6.78 9.46 -4.67
N TYR A 188 5.61 8.78 -4.57
CA TYR A 188 4.68 8.62 -5.69
C TYR A 188 3.73 9.82 -5.79
N LEU A 189 2.84 9.86 -6.76
CA LEU A 189 2.17 11.09 -7.18
C LEU A 189 1.50 11.88 -6.03
N LEU A 190 0.71 11.23 -5.19
CA LEU A 190 0.02 11.92 -4.09
C LEU A 190 1.01 12.49 -3.07
N HIS A 191 2.05 11.72 -2.73
CA HIS A 191 3.14 12.21 -1.88
C HIS A 191 3.96 13.31 -2.56
N GLN A 192 4.15 13.26 -3.89
CA GLN A 192 4.83 14.33 -4.62
C GLN A 192 4.09 15.67 -4.51
N PHE A 193 2.76 15.66 -4.52
CA PHE A 193 1.96 16.87 -4.30
C PHE A 193 2.05 17.38 -2.86
N GLN A 194 2.10 16.47 -1.88
CA GLN A 194 2.19 16.79 -0.46
C GLN A 194 3.55 17.38 -0.09
N SER A 195 4.65 16.79 -0.59
CA SER A 195 6.00 17.17 -0.18
C SER A 195 6.47 18.49 -0.84
N PRO A 196 6.92 19.48 -0.06
CA PRO A 196 7.50 20.71 -0.63
C PRO A 196 8.81 20.45 -1.40
N LEU A 197 9.46 19.29 -1.20
CA LEU A 197 10.67 18.90 -1.93
C LEU A 197 10.40 18.52 -3.39
N SER A 198 9.16 18.27 -3.76
CA SER A 198 8.74 17.89 -5.11
C SER A 198 7.64 18.78 -5.69
N ASN A 199 6.96 19.57 -4.87
CA ASN A 199 5.89 20.46 -5.27
C ASN A 199 6.28 21.92 -5.06
N THR A 200 6.67 22.58 -6.15
CA THR A 200 7.01 24.01 -6.18
C THR A 200 5.94 24.87 -6.83
N ARG A 201 4.68 24.35 -6.92
CA ARG A 201 3.54 25.07 -7.47
C ARG A 201 3.15 26.25 -6.59
N ASP A 202 2.64 27.30 -7.23
CA ASP A 202 2.10 28.51 -6.60
C ASP A 202 0.58 28.66 -6.77
N ASP A 203 -0.06 27.68 -7.43
CA ASP A 203 -1.51 27.62 -7.63
C ASP A 203 -2.24 26.92 -6.46
N GLU A 204 -3.51 26.59 -6.69
CA GLU A 204 -4.35 25.93 -5.69
C GLU A 204 -3.90 24.50 -5.28
N TRP A 205 -2.91 23.91 -5.97
CA TRP A 205 -2.37 22.57 -5.75
C TRP A 205 -0.98 22.57 -5.11
N GLY A 206 -0.45 23.76 -4.71
CA GLY A 206 0.88 23.90 -4.13
C GLY A 206 1.03 25.11 -3.21
N GLY A 207 2.24 25.36 -2.73
CA GLY A 207 2.54 26.42 -1.77
C GLY A 207 2.35 25.98 -0.32
N ASP A 208 1.31 26.42 0.37
CA ASP A 208 1.08 26.02 1.77
C ASP A 208 0.62 24.56 1.94
N GLU A 209 0.71 24.05 3.15
CA GLU A 209 0.37 22.66 3.50
C GLU A 209 -1.05 22.28 3.06
N LYS A 210 -2.02 23.14 3.29
CA LYS A 210 -3.42 22.88 2.94
C LYS A 210 -3.61 22.67 1.44
N ARG A 211 -2.94 23.48 0.60
CA ARG A 211 -2.99 23.34 -0.85
C ARG A 211 -2.22 22.13 -1.34
N ARG A 212 -1.09 21.79 -0.71
CA ARG A 212 -0.34 20.58 -1.03
C ARG A 212 -1.10 19.30 -0.70
N ASN A 213 -1.88 19.29 0.40
CA ASN A 213 -2.71 18.13 0.78
C ASN A 213 -3.99 17.99 -0.08
N ARG A 214 -4.38 19.01 -0.83
CA ARG A 214 -5.64 19.05 -1.58
C ARG A 214 -5.85 17.88 -2.51
N LEU A 215 -4.82 17.47 -3.27
CA LEU A 215 -4.96 16.31 -4.18
C LEU A 215 -5.24 15.03 -3.42
N MET A 216 -4.52 14.78 -2.34
CA MET A 216 -4.71 13.59 -1.51
C MET A 216 -6.15 13.52 -0.96
N LEU A 217 -6.64 14.62 -0.39
CA LEU A 217 -8.00 14.69 0.17
C LEU A 217 -9.07 14.55 -0.92
N ALA A 218 -8.89 15.19 -2.08
CA ALA A 218 -9.80 15.04 -3.21
C ALA A 218 -9.87 13.61 -3.76
N VAL A 219 -8.74 12.89 -3.78
CA VAL A 219 -8.70 11.47 -4.13
C VAL A 219 -9.40 10.62 -3.07
N ILE A 220 -9.20 10.90 -1.78
CA ILE A 220 -9.90 10.20 -0.69
C ILE A 220 -11.41 10.36 -0.84
N ASP A 221 -11.91 11.59 -1.04
CA ASP A 221 -13.33 11.87 -1.24
C ASP A 221 -13.91 11.11 -2.45
N ALA A 222 -13.19 11.15 -3.58
CA ALA A 222 -13.61 10.50 -4.81
C ALA A 222 -13.65 8.97 -4.68
N VAL A 223 -12.64 8.37 -4.04
CA VAL A 223 -12.59 6.93 -3.75
C VAL A 223 -13.66 6.55 -2.75
N ARG A 224 -13.85 7.32 -1.66
CA ARG A 224 -14.87 7.04 -0.65
C ARG A 224 -16.27 7.04 -1.26
N ALA A 225 -16.55 7.98 -2.16
CA ALA A 225 -17.83 8.04 -2.87
C ALA A 225 -18.04 6.88 -3.88
N ALA A 226 -16.96 6.26 -4.36
CA ALA A 226 -16.99 5.19 -5.36
C ALA A 226 -17.11 3.77 -4.76
N ILE A 227 -16.88 3.60 -3.46
CA ILE A 227 -16.95 2.30 -2.78
C ILE A 227 -18.09 2.26 -1.75
N PRO A 228 -18.66 1.09 -1.42
CA PRO A 228 -19.72 0.97 -0.42
C PRO A 228 -19.32 1.55 0.94
N ASP A 229 -20.26 2.15 1.67
CA ASP A 229 -20.03 2.66 3.02
C ASP A 229 -19.56 1.55 4.00
N SER A 230 -19.94 0.32 3.74
CA SER A 230 -19.53 -0.84 4.53
C SER A 230 -18.07 -1.26 4.32
N MET A 231 -17.46 -0.87 3.17
CA MET A 231 -16.07 -1.21 2.83
C MET A 231 -15.10 -0.23 3.48
N PRO A 232 -14.09 -0.68 4.22
CA PRO A 232 -13.07 0.21 4.75
C PRO A 232 -12.17 0.81 3.66
N LEU A 233 -11.70 2.02 3.91
CA LEU A 233 -10.72 2.75 3.11
C LEU A 233 -9.45 2.96 3.91
N LEU A 234 -8.33 2.50 3.41
CA LEU A 234 -7.02 2.67 3.99
C LEU A 234 -6.24 3.73 3.23
N LEU A 235 -5.34 4.41 3.91
CA LEU A 235 -4.40 5.36 3.31
C LEU A 235 -2.98 5.03 3.76
N ARG A 236 -2.08 4.76 2.82
CA ARG A 236 -0.66 4.65 3.11
C ARG A 236 0.03 6.00 2.95
N ILE A 237 0.79 6.43 3.99
CA ILE A 237 1.53 7.69 3.99
C ILE A 237 3.01 7.47 4.28
N SER A 238 3.84 8.44 3.86
CA SER A 238 5.20 8.61 4.36
C SER A 238 5.19 9.66 5.47
N ALA A 239 5.29 9.21 6.71
CA ALA A 239 5.19 10.09 7.90
C ALA A 239 6.37 11.07 8.04
N SER A 240 7.44 10.89 7.28
CA SER A 240 8.58 11.81 7.20
C SER A 240 9.30 11.64 5.87
N ASP A 241 9.77 12.73 5.29
CA ASP A 241 10.66 12.71 4.12
C ASP A 241 12.11 12.38 4.48
N TRP A 242 12.47 12.43 5.76
CA TRP A 242 13.85 12.23 6.23
C TRP A 242 14.88 13.16 5.55
N ALA A 243 14.43 14.33 5.13
CA ALA A 243 15.26 15.33 4.46
C ALA A 243 14.88 16.74 4.93
N PRO A 244 15.87 17.66 5.07
CA PRO A 244 15.59 19.04 5.43
C PRO A 244 14.62 19.72 4.46
N GLY A 245 13.65 20.45 4.99
CA GLY A 245 12.63 21.14 4.21
C GLY A 245 11.50 20.23 3.69
N GLY A 246 11.53 18.93 3.98
CA GLY A 246 10.47 17.98 3.67
C GLY A 246 9.42 17.92 4.76
N ILE A 247 8.42 17.04 4.57
CA ILE A 247 7.38 16.76 5.55
C ILE A 247 7.96 16.05 6.78
N GLY A 248 7.40 16.37 7.95
CA GLY A 248 7.69 15.71 9.21
C GLY A 248 6.44 15.16 9.90
N LEU A 249 6.63 14.56 11.06
CA LEU A 249 5.56 13.93 11.83
C LEU A 249 4.39 14.88 12.16
N PRO A 250 4.59 16.17 12.56
CA PRO A 250 3.48 17.06 12.86
C PRO A 250 2.54 17.30 11.68
N GLU A 251 3.06 17.40 10.45
CA GLU A 251 2.25 17.54 9.23
C GLU A 251 1.52 16.25 8.90
N SER A 252 2.16 15.10 9.11
CA SER A 252 1.56 13.79 8.89
C SER A 252 0.43 13.48 9.88
N VAL A 253 0.53 13.94 11.14
CA VAL A 253 -0.55 13.86 12.13
C VAL A 253 -1.75 14.69 11.68
N ARG A 254 -1.52 15.92 11.19
CA ARG A 254 -2.61 16.76 10.67
C ARG A 254 -3.29 16.14 9.47
N LEU A 255 -2.51 15.67 8.48
CA LEU A 255 -3.05 14.97 7.32
C LEU A 255 -3.85 13.74 7.73
N ALA A 256 -3.35 12.91 8.65
CA ALA A 256 -4.04 11.70 9.10
C ALA A 256 -5.40 12.02 9.75
N ARG A 257 -5.48 13.10 10.52
CA ARG A 257 -6.75 13.58 11.11
C ARG A 257 -7.72 14.05 10.02
N GLU A 258 -7.27 14.89 9.08
CA GLU A 258 -8.09 15.34 7.96
C GLU A 258 -8.55 14.15 7.10
N ALA A 259 -7.65 13.18 6.81
CA ALA A 259 -8.00 11.98 6.05
C ALA A 259 -9.08 11.14 6.75
N ALA A 260 -9.04 11.01 8.08
CA ALA A 260 -10.08 10.32 8.85
C ALA A 260 -11.43 11.06 8.78
N GLU A 261 -11.44 12.40 8.84
CA GLU A 261 -12.65 13.22 8.65
C GLU A 261 -13.24 13.04 7.24
N HIS A 262 -12.41 12.76 6.23
CA HIS A 262 -12.79 12.45 4.85
C HIS A 262 -13.13 10.96 4.62
N GLY A 263 -13.10 10.13 5.68
CA GLY A 263 -13.60 8.73 5.64
C GLY A 263 -12.54 7.65 5.47
N VAL A 264 -11.27 7.95 5.73
CA VAL A 264 -10.22 6.94 5.90
C VAL A 264 -10.39 6.26 7.26
N ASP A 265 -10.34 4.93 7.27
CA ASP A 265 -10.60 4.11 8.45
C ASP A 265 -9.32 3.63 9.15
N LEU A 266 -8.17 3.61 8.43
CA LEU A 266 -6.87 3.26 8.98
C LEU A 266 -5.74 3.89 8.15
N ILE A 267 -4.70 4.36 8.83
CA ILE A 267 -3.46 4.85 8.21
C ILE A 267 -2.39 3.77 8.27
N ASP A 268 -1.91 3.29 7.11
CA ASP A 268 -0.70 2.46 6.98
C ASP A 268 0.53 3.37 6.99
N VAL A 269 1.29 3.34 8.09
CA VAL A 269 2.35 4.29 8.36
C VAL A 269 3.70 3.78 7.89
N SER A 270 4.21 4.40 6.83
CA SER A 270 5.57 4.22 6.30
C SER A 270 6.36 5.53 6.39
N SER A 271 7.49 5.64 5.70
CA SER A 271 8.29 6.87 5.62
C SER A 271 9.22 6.91 4.43
N GLY A 272 9.67 8.10 4.06
CA GLY A 272 10.68 8.34 3.03
C GLY A 272 10.18 8.17 1.58
N GLY A 273 11.12 8.18 0.66
CA GLY A 273 10.92 7.97 -0.77
C GLY A 273 10.72 9.23 -1.60
N ALA A 274 10.57 10.42 -0.98
CA ALA A 274 10.37 11.68 -1.68
C ALA A 274 11.62 12.10 -2.48
N VAL A 275 12.80 11.94 -1.89
CA VAL A 275 14.09 12.34 -2.48
C VAL A 275 15.15 11.27 -2.26
N ALA A 276 16.18 11.23 -3.11
CA ALA A 276 17.25 10.23 -3.01
C ALA A 276 18.22 10.50 -1.85
N HIS A 277 18.42 11.78 -1.49
CA HIS A 277 19.30 12.21 -0.40
C HIS A 277 18.67 12.16 1.01
N GLN A 278 17.59 11.38 1.18
CA GLN A 278 16.99 11.14 2.49
C GLN A 278 17.95 10.41 3.44
N GLU A 279 17.96 10.77 4.72
CA GLU A 279 18.82 10.17 5.74
C GLU A 279 17.98 9.38 6.75
N ILE A 280 17.76 8.10 6.48
CA ILE A 280 16.92 7.22 7.33
C ILE A 280 17.80 6.44 8.30
N THR A 281 17.56 6.57 9.59
CA THR A 281 18.13 5.67 10.59
C THR A 281 17.31 4.38 10.61
N VAL A 282 17.83 3.34 9.97
CA VAL A 282 17.13 2.07 9.78
C VAL A 282 17.41 1.11 10.94
N GLY A 283 16.35 0.52 11.51
CA GLY A 283 16.42 -0.49 12.56
C GLY A 283 15.08 -1.22 12.70
N PRO A 284 15.00 -2.31 13.49
CA PRO A 284 13.74 -3.01 13.72
C PRO A 284 12.66 -2.09 14.29
N GLY A 285 11.52 -1.98 13.58
CA GLY A 285 10.41 -1.12 14.00
C GLY A 285 10.67 0.38 13.88
N TYR A 286 11.62 0.83 13.04
CA TYR A 286 12.01 2.24 12.94
C TYR A 286 10.87 3.22 12.58
N GLN A 287 9.77 2.72 12.05
CA GLN A 287 8.58 3.52 11.72
C GLN A 287 7.46 3.41 12.78
N THR A 288 7.58 2.50 13.74
CA THR A 288 6.54 2.23 14.72
C THR A 288 6.24 3.45 15.61
N GLY A 289 7.26 4.26 15.92
CA GLY A 289 7.06 5.51 16.65
C GLY A 289 6.18 6.54 15.91
N PHE A 290 6.24 6.57 14.58
CA PHE A 290 5.33 7.40 13.77
C PHE A 290 3.89 6.88 13.83
N ALA A 291 3.70 5.56 13.73
CA ALA A 291 2.38 4.95 13.84
C ALA A 291 1.74 5.25 15.20
N ALA A 292 2.52 5.12 16.29
CA ALA A 292 2.07 5.42 17.65
C ALA A 292 1.62 6.88 17.81
N ALA A 293 2.44 7.83 17.35
CA ALA A 293 2.11 9.25 17.43
C ALA A 293 0.86 9.61 16.61
N ILE A 294 0.75 9.11 15.37
CA ILE A 294 -0.42 9.35 14.53
C ILE A 294 -1.68 8.75 15.17
N ARG A 295 -1.59 7.53 15.69
CA ARG A 295 -2.69 6.87 16.39
C ARG A 295 -3.17 7.69 17.59
N GLU A 296 -2.26 8.16 18.42
CA GLU A 296 -2.56 8.92 19.64
C GLU A 296 -3.07 10.33 19.32
N GLU A 297 -2.38 11.07 18.45
CA GLU A 297 -2.65 12.49 18.23
C GLU A 297 -3.73 12.75 17.17
N ALA A 298 -3.82 11.92 16.11
CA ALA A 298 -4.88 12.05 15.11
C ALA A 298 -6.16 11.29 15.49
N GLY A 299 -6.09 10.31 16.40
CA GLY A 299 -7.25 9.53 16.86
C GLY A 299 -7.79 8.56 15.81
N VAL A 300 -6.95 8.12 14.86
CA VAL A 300 -7.28 7.17 13.80
C VAL A 300 -6.50 5.88 13.96
N PRO A 301 -7.10 4.69 13.70
CA PRO A 301 -6.36 3.43 13.72
C PRO A 301 -5.15 3.45 12.80
N THR A 302 -4.06 2.78 13.22
CA THR A 302 -2.82 2.72 12.44
C THR A 302 -2.33 1.30 12.20
N GLY A 303 -1.73 1.11 11.01
CA GLY A 303 -0.85 -0.01 10.71
C GLY A 303 0.61 0.43 10.79
N THR A 304 1.50 -0.46 11.24
CA THR A 304 2.94 -0.21 11.26
C THR A 304 3.70 -1.22 10.42
N VAL A 305 4.73 -0.77 9.74
CA VAL A 305 5.67 -1.56 8.93
C VAL A 305 7.10 -1.09 9.20
N GLY A 306 8.09 -1.90 8.93
CA GLY A 306 9.49 -1.46 8.99
C GLY A 306 10.38 -2.41 9.79
N LEU A 307 10.96 -3.41 9.10
CA LEU A 307 11.86 -4.42 9.68
C LEU A 307 11.26 -5.17 10.90
N LEU A 308 9.93 -5.28 10.98
CA LEU A 308 9.26 -6.18 11.89
C LEU A 308 9.32 -7.59 11.28
N THR A 309 10.11 -8.48 11.86
CA THR A 309 10.44 -9.78 11.27
C THR A 309 10.12 -10.96 12.17
N SER A 310 10.03 -10.74 13.49
CA SER A 310 9.71 -11.79 14.47
C SER A 310 8.30 -11.62 15.05
N ALA A 311 7.73 -12.73 15.52
CA ALA A 311 6.45 -12.77 16.21
C ALA A 311 6.43 -11.83 17.44
N GLY A 312 7.51 -11.85 18.24
CA GLY A 312 7.62 -11.00 19.42
C GLY A 312 7.65 -9.50 19.13
N GLN A 313 8.29 -9.07 18.01
CA GLN A 313 8.27 -7.65 17.59
C GLN A 313 6.86 -7.21 17.16
N ALA A 314 6.17 -8.06 16.40
CA ALA A 314 4.80 -7.80 15.95
C ALA A 314 3.83 -7.74 17.14
N GLU A 315 3.89 -8.72 18.03
CA GLU A 315 3.11 -8.75 19.28
C GLU A 315 3.37 -7.51 20.12
N HIS A 316 4.62 -7.12 20.32
CA HIS A 316 4.98 -5.95 21.11
C HIS A 316 4.33 -4.68 20.57
N ALA A 317 4.40 -4.43 19.25
CA ALA A 317 3.84 -3.23 18.65
C ALA A 317 2.32 -3.09 18.89
N VAL A 318 1.59 -4.21 18.84
CA VAL A 318 0.14 -4.24 19.08
C VAL A 318 -0.17 -4.21 20.58
N ALA A 319 0.46 -5.07 21.37
CA ALA A 319 0.18 -5.22 22.80
C ALA A 319 0.48 -3.95 23.61
N THR A 320 1.45 -3.14 23.16
CA THR A 320 1.77 -1.84 23.79
C THR A 320 0.98 -0.66 23.23
N GLY A 321 0.07 -0.92 22.27
CA GLY A 321 -0.79 0.11 21.67
C GLY A 321 -0.06 1.05 20.70
N GLN A 322 1.12 0.66 20.19
CA GLN A 322 1.87 1.48 19.23
C GLN A 322 1.24 1.46 17.84
N ALA A 323 0.49 0.40 17.51
CA ALA A 323 -0.30 0.31 16.28
C ALA A 323 -1.47 -0.66 16.48
N ASP A 324 -2.49 -0.57 15.62
CA ASP A 324 -3.64 -1.47 15.64
C ASP A 324 -3.42 -2.71 14.77
N ALA A 325 -2.53 -2.61 13.78
CA ALA A 325 -2.13 -3.71 12.91
C ALA A 325 -0.63 -3.66 12.58
N VAL A 326 -0.06 -4.81 12.21
CA VAL A 326 1.34 -4.94 11.78
C VAL A 326 1.39 -5.50 10.36
N LEU A 327 2.10 -4.80 9.48
CA LEU A 327 2.27 -5.20 8.09
C LEU A 327 3.64 -5.85 7.90
N ILE A 328 3.63 -7.10 7.46
CA ILE A 328 4.84 -7.91 7.23
C ILE A 328 5.16 -7.89 5.74
N ALA A 329 6.39 -7.45 5.39
CA ALA A 329 6.85 -7.38 4.01
C ALA A 329 7.88 -8.48 3.71
N ARG A 330 9.18 -8.15 3.71
CA ARG A 330 10.26 -9.06 3.30
C ARG A 330 10.35 -10.35 4.12
N ALA A 331 9.86 -10.36 5.37
CA ALA A 331 9.78 -11.59 6.16
C ALA A 331 8.74 -12.56 5.55
N ALA A 332 7.60 -12.05 5.08
CA ALA A 332 6.59 -12.84 4.39
C ALA A 332 7.09 -13.36 3.03
N LEU A 333 7.89 -12.59 2.28
CA LEU A 333 8.51 -13.09 1.03
C LEU A 333 9.45 -14.28 1.27
N ARG A 334 10.14 -14.31 2.39
CA ARG A 334 11.02 -15.43 2.76
C ARG A 334 10.26 -16.61 3.35
N ASP A 335 9.16 -16.34 4.04
CA ASP A 335 8.32 -17.33 4.71
C ASP A 335 6.84 -16.97 4.53
N PRO A 336 6.18 -17.46 3.48
CA PRO A 336 4.75 -17.22 3.26
C PRO A 336 3.84 -17.73 4.38
N HIS A 337 4.33 -18.64 5.24
CA HIS A 337 3.63 -19.18 6.42
C HIS A 337 4.01 -18.47 7.73
N TRP A 338 4.55 -17.28 7.64
CA TRP A 338 5.01 -16.49 8.80
C TRP A 338 3.94 -16.39 9.90
N TRP A 339 2.67 -16.18 9.55
CA TRP A 339 1.57 -16.02 10.51
C TRP A 339 1.28 -17.30 11.28
N LEU A 340 1.26 -18.46 10.59
CA LEU A 340 1.09 -19.76 11.24
C LEU A 340 2.25 -20.06 12.20
N ARG A 341 3.48 -19.75 11.80
CA ARG A 341 4.65 -19.90 12.67
C ARG A 341 4.61 -18.91 13.84
N ALA A 342 4.28 -17.64 13.60
CA ALA A 342 4.18 -16.63 14.65
C ALA A 342 3.09 -16.99 15.70
N ALA A 343 1.97 -17.52 15.25
CA ALA A 343 0.93 -18.02 16.15
C ALA A 343 1.46 -19.15 17.03
N PHE A 344 2.13 -20.13 16.45
CA PHE A 344 2.73 -21.21 17.21
C PHE A 344 3.76 -20.71 18.23
N GLU A 345 4.68 -19.81 17.84
CA GLU A 345 5.68 -19.19 18.73
C GLU A 345 5.05 -18.43 19.90
N LEU A 346 3.93 -17.75 19.66
CA LEU A 346 3.20 -16.97 20.68
C LEU A 346 2.17 -17.79 21.47
N GLY A 347 2.14 -19.10 21.28
CA GLY A 347 1.23 -19.97 22.03
C GLY A 347 -0.23 -19.89 21.59
N HIS A 348 -0.50 -19.46 20.36
CA HIS A 348 -1.83 -19.38 19.77
C HIS A 348 -1.99 -20.39 18.63
N ASP A 349 -3.23 -20.83 18.39
CA ASP A 349 -3.56 -21.75 17.31
C ASP A 349 -4.33 -21.01 16.22
N LEU A 350 -3.76 -20.92 15.00
CA LEU A 350 -4.47 -20.50 13.81
C LEU A 350 -4.94 -21.73 13.01
N PRO A 351 -6.09 -21.66 12.33
CA PRO A 351 -6.50 -22.74 11.43
C PRO A 351 -5.54 -22.87 10.26
N TRP A 352 -5.25 -24.11 9.87
CA TRP A 352 -4.44 -24.44 8.70
C TRP A 352 -5.35 -24.81 7.53
N VAL A 353 -4.87 -24.66 6.29
CA VAL A 353 -5.58 -25.22 5.14
C VAL A 353 -5.62 -26.74 5.28
N PRO A 354 -6.75 -27.41 4.95
CA PRO A 354 -6.91 -28.86 5.16
C PRO A 354 -5.83 -29.72 4.50
N GLN A 355 -5.28 -29.25 3.37
CA GLN A 355 -4.21 -29.94 2.65
C GLN A 355 -2.90 -30.02 3.45
N TYR A 356 -2.72 -29.15 4.44
CA TYR A 356 -1.52 -29.09 5.30
C TYR A 356 -1.76 -29.58 6.73
N ASP A 357 -2.90 -30.18 7.01
CA ASP A 357 -3.30 -30.65 8.35
C ASP A 357 -2.22 -31.54 9.02
N ARG A 358 -1.53 -32.38 8.23
CA ARG A 358 -0.46 -33.24 8.72
C ARG A 358 0.84 -32.50 9.10
N ALA A 359 0.97 -31.23 8.70
CA ALA A 359 2.14 -30.41 8.98
C ALA A 359 1.97 -29.57 10.26
N ILE A 360 0.81 -29.60 10.92
CA ILE A 360 0.54 -28.84 12.15
C ILE A 360 1.52 -29.28 13.23
N PRO A 361 2.36 -28.37 13.78
CA PRO A 361 3.32 -28.72 14.79
C PRO A 361 2.59 -29.09 16.09
N ARG A 362 3.05 -30.18 16.73
CA ARG A 362 2.51 -30.60 18.04
C ARG A 362 3.27 -29.87 19.13
N ARG A 363 2.54 -29.20 20.03
CA ARG A 363 3.14 -28.71 21.27
C ARG A 363 3.46 -29.91 22.14
N SER A 364 4.74 -30.13 22.48
CA SER A 364 5.13 -31.04 23.55
C SER A 364 4.66 -30.39 24.87
N PHE A 365 3.83 -31.10 25.61
CA PHE A 365 3.42 -30.76 26.98
C PHE A 365 4.60 -30.89 27.92
#